data_d27caae791992b3a3c03f55a5609f490
#
_entry.id   d27caae791992b3a3c03f55a5609f490
#
_cell.length_a   1.000
_cell.length_b   1.000
_cell.length_c   1.000
_cell.angle_alpha   90.00
_cell.angle_beta   90.00
_cell.angle_gamma   90.00
#
_symmetry.space_group_name_H-M   'P 1'
#
loop_
_entity.id
_entity.type
_entity.pdbx_description
1 polymer ?
#
loop_
_entity_poly.entity_id
_entity_poly.type
_entity_poly.pdbx_seq_one_letter_code
_entity_poly.pdbx_strand_id
1 'polypeptide(L)'
;MEQVGMIGVGAMGLALLERLKLAGVQAIVYDTYAPSLEQARALGCRIASSAADVARESTLVDVVVRTDVDVIQCVTGPDGVLEGAKPDTLALIHSSILPQTVQQVEAAAQSKSVFVVDACMTGVPDTVRGGNLCFVVGGTKELLARAEPHLLKMGKQVFHMGPTGTGAVAKLIKNMVSGSETLIVYEAIQIGLAGGIPYPKALEMMREIGHDSVLNRWQRTFDPSGENPLPKSGRNVMNKDIPLVCDLAKLYGLDVPITEQLGRAAARIVKANEER
;
A
#
# COMPACT_ATOMS: atom_id res chain seq x y z
N MET A 1 -8.38 -13.01 -22.90
CA MET A 1 -7.18 -12.59 -22.13
C MET A 1 -7.50 -11.24 -21.52
N GLU A 2 -7.30 -11.03 -20.22
CA GLU A 2 -7.59 -9.76 -19.56
C GLU A 2 -6.71 -8.64 -20.14
N GLN A 3 -7.31 -7.50 -20.42
CA GLN A 3 -6.61 -6.28 -20.81
C GLN A 3 -6.34 -5.48 -19.53
N VAL A 4 -5.07 -5.24 -19.22
CA VAL A 4 -4.64 -4.68 -17.94
C VAL A 4 -4.43 -3.18 -18.06
N GLY A 5 -5.10 -2.45 -17.17
CA GLY A 5 -4.85 -1.03 -16.91
C GLY A 5 -4.25 -0.81 -15.54
N MET A 6 -3.48 0.27 -15.35
CA MET A 6 -3.00 0.68 -14.04
C MET A 6 -3.08 2.19 -13.87
N ILE A 7 -3.60 2.60 -12.72
CA ILE A 7 -3.72 4.00 -12.33
C ILE A 7 -2.86 4.21 -11.07
N GLY A 8 -1.93 5.15 -11.16
CA GLY A 8 -0.92 5.35 -10.14
C GLY A 8 0.34 4.52 -10.41
N VAL A 9 1.35 5.13 -11.03
CA VAL A 9 2.64 4.51 -11.37
C VAL A 9 3.79 5.11 -10.56
N GLY A 10 3.53 5.40 -9.28
CA GLY A 10 4.57 5.72 -8.32
C GLY A 10 5.49 4.51 -8.04
N ALA A 11 6.31 4.57 -6.97
CA ALA A 11 7.30 3.53 -6.68
C ALA A 11 6.73 2.09 -6.64
N MET A 12 5.53 1.90 -6.05
CA MET A 12 4.87 0.60 -6.02
C MET A 12 4.32 0.22 -7.39
N GLY A 13 3.61 1.14 -8.07
CA GLY A 13 3.05 0.88 -9.39
C GLY A 13 4.12 0.50 -10.42
N LEU A 14 5.25 1.22 -10.44
CA LEU A 14 6.39 0.87 -11.31
C LEU A 14 6.94 -0.53 -11.03
N ALA A 15 7.10 -0.90 -9.76
CA ALA A 15 7.56 -2.25 -9.41
C ALA A 15 6.56 -3.34 -9.83
N LEU A 16 5.25 -3.08 -9.73
CA LEU A 16 4.20 -3.99 -10.25
C LEU A 16 4.28 -4.10 -11.78
N LEU A 17 4.47 -2.99 -12.50
CA LEU A 17 4.63 -2.99 -13.96
C LEU A 17 5.86 -3.77 -14.42
N GLU A 18 6.98 -3.67 -13.69
CA GLU A 18 8.18 -4.48 -13.94
C GLU A 18 7.86 -5.99 -13.85
N ARG A 19 7.08 -6.41 -12.84
CA ARG A 19 6.64 -7.80 -12.68
C ARG A 19 5.66 -8.24 -13.78
N LEU A 20 4.70 -7.40 -14.13
CA LEU A 20 3.76 -7.67 -15.22
C LEU A 20 4.50 -7.83 -16.56
N LYS A 21 5.49 -6.98 -16.84
CA LYS A 21 6.35 -7.09 -18.02
C LYS A 21 7.10 -8.42 -18.06
N LEU A 22 7.67 -8.87 -16.94
CA LEU A 22 8.33 -10.19 -16.84
C LEU A 22 7.35 -11.35 -17.08
N ALA A 23 6.09 -11.18 -16.73
CA ALA A 23 5.02 -12.14 -17.02
C ALA A 23 4.41 -12.00 -18.44
N GLY A 24 5.00 -11.14 -19.30
CA GLY A 24 4.54 -10.93 -20.68
C GLY A 24 3.26 -10.11 -20.79
N VAL A 25 2.86 -9.39 -19.74
CA VAL A 25 1.67 -8.54 -19.74
C VAL A 25 2.06 -7.11 -20.10
N GLN A 26 1.40 -6.57 -21.12
CA GLN A 26 1.45 -5.13 -21.43
C GLN A 26 0.29 -4.42 -20.76
N ALA A 27 0.56 -3.26 -20.15
CA ALA A 27 -0.45 -2.44 -19.49
C ALA A 27 -0.61 -1.08 -20.16
N ILE A 28 -1.84 -0.53 -20.09
CA ILE A 28 -2.11 0.87 -20.32
C ILE A 28 -2.14 1.58 -18.96
N VAL A 29 -1.48 2.74 -18.83
CA VAL A 29 -1.28 3.36 -17.54
C VAL A 29 -1.61 4.85 -17.55
N TYR A 30 -2.00 5.35 -16.37
CA TYR A 30 -2.19 6.78 -16.12
C TYR A 30 -1.62 7.17 -14.75
N ASP A 31 -1.01 8.34 -14.68
CA ASP A 31 -0.61 9.01 -13.46
C ASP A 31 -0.65 10.52 -13.68
N THR A 32 -0.78 11.29 -12.62
CA THR A 32 -0.73 12.76 -12.67
C THR A 32 0.72 13.30 -12.67
N TYR A 33 1.70 12.44 -12.35
CA TYR A 33 3.12 12.80 -12.24
C TYR A 33 3.90 12.35 -13.49
N ALA A 34 4.20 13.30 -14.37
CA ALA A 34 4.84 13.05 -15.66
C ALA A 34 6.14 12.22 -15.60
N PRO A 35 7.08 12.43 -14.63
CA PRO A 35 8.28 11.61 -14.55
C PRO A 35 8.01 10.12 -14.31
N SER A 36 6.95 9.75 -13.60
CA SER A 36 6.54 8.34 -13.45
C SER A 36 6.02 7.75 -14.76
N LEU A 37 5.30 8.55 -15.56
CA LEU A 37 4.82 8.12 -16.87
C LEU A 37 5.98 7.86 -17.85
N GLU A 38 7.07 8.65 -17.81
CA GLU A 38 8.26 8.39 -18.61
C GLU A 38 8.92 7.05 -18.24
N GLN A 39 9.01 6.75 -16.95
CA GLN A 39 9.52 5.44 -16.49
C GLN A 39 8.62 4.28 -16.96
N ALA A 40 7.30 4.44 -16.86
CA ALA A 40 6.35 3.44 -17.36
C ALA A 40 6.46 3.25 -18.89
N ARG A 41 6.67 4.35 -19.65
CA ARG A 41 6.92 4.29 -21.10
C ARG A 41 8.19 3.49 -21.44
N ALA A 42 9.25 3.68 -20.65
CA ALA A 42 10.50 2.91 -20.81
C ALA A 42 10.32 1.41 -20.52
N LEU A 43 9.33 1.04 -19.70
CA LEU A 43 8.93 -0.35 -19.49
C LEU A 43 8.10 -0.92 -20.65
N GLY A 44 7.69 -0.09 -21.61
CA GLY A 44 6.85 -0.48 -22.76
C GLY A 44 5.35 -0.33 -22.52
N CYS A 45 4.93 0.38 -21.46
CA CYS A 45 3.53 0.66 -21.20
C CYS A 45 2.98 1.71 -22.17
N ARG A 46 1.70 1.57 -22.53
CA ARG A 46 0.94 2.63 -23.21
C ARG A 46 0.50 3.66 -22.17
N ILE A 47 0.56 4.93 -22.54
CA ILE A 47 0.16 6.02 -21.65
C ILE A 47 -1.23 6.52 -22.09
N ALA A 48 -2.16 6.56 -21.14
CA ALA A 48 -3.49 7.13 -21.31
C ALA A 48 -3.51 8.59 -20.85
N SER A 49 -4.56 9.32 -21.25
CA SER A 49 -4.76 10.73 -20.88
C SER A 49 -5.59 10.90 -19.60
N SER A 50 -6.28 9.85 -19.16
CA SER A 50 -7.12 9.85 -17.95
C SER A 50 -7.30 8.43 -17.38
N ALA A 51 -7.86 8.34 -16.18
CA ALA A 51 -8.28 7.06 -15.59
C ALA A 51 -9.43 6.43 -16.39
N ALA A 52 -10.31 7.25 -16.95
CA ALA A 52 -11.39 6.79 -17.84
C ALA A 52 -10.84 6.14 -19.12
N ASP A 53 -9.78 6.71 -19.72
CA ASP A 53 -9.17 6.13 -20.91
C ASP A 53 -8.48 4.80 -20.61
N VAL A 54 -7.83 4.68 -19.44
CA VAL A 54 -7.31 3.39 -18.97
C VAL A 54 -8.44 2.35 -18.89
N ALA A 55 -9.53 2.71 -18.22
CA ALA A 55 -10.66 1.78 -18.02
C ALA A 55 -11.38 1.40 -19.32
N ARG A 56 -11.47 2.33 -20.28
CA ARG A 56 -12.12 2.09 -21.59
C ARG A 56 -11.45 0.98 -22.39
N GLU A 57 -10.13 0.84 -22.20
CA GLU A 57 -9.32 -0.14 -22.92
C GLU A 57 -8.96 -1.37 -22.07
N SER A 58 -9.46 -1.43 -20.83
CA SER A 58 -9.10 -2.49 -19.87
C SER A 58 -10.32 -3.29 -19.43
N THR A 59 -10.10 -4.56 -19.11
CA THR A 59 -11.06 -5.43 -18.42
C THR A 59 -10.71 -5.62 -16.95
N LEU A 60 -9.45 -5.30 -16.61
CA LEU A 60 -8.92 -5.32 -15.25
C LEU A 60 -8.11 -4.04 -15.01
N VAL A 61 -8.41 -3.32 -13.94
CA VAL A 61 -7.77 -2.03 -13.63
C VAL A 61 -7.17 -2.07 -12.22
N ASP A 62 -5.84 -2.01 -12.13
CA ASP A 62 -5.12 -1.85 -10.87
C ASP A 62 -5.12 -0.38 -10.45
N VAL A 63 -5.63 -0.08 -9.26
CA VAL A 63 -5.66 1.27 -8.66
C VAL A 63 -4.62 1.33 -7.55
N VAL A 64 -3.51 2.04 -7.80
CA VAL A 64 -2.31 2.09 -6.95
C VAL A 64 -2.03 3.52 -6.52
N VAL A 65 -3.03 4.19 -5.98
CA VAL A 65 -2.95 5.57 -5.50
C VAL A 65 -2.80 5.63 -3.98
N ARG A 66 -2.67 6.83 -3.38
CA ARG A 66 -2.15 6.95 -2.01
C ARG A 66 -3.21 7.03 -0.93
N THR A 67 -4.28 7.75 -1.15
CA THR A 67 -5.24 8.13 -0.11
C THR A 67 -6.66 7.73 -0.48
N ASP A 68 -7.56 7.79 0.50
CA ASP A 68 -8.99 7.59 0.31
C ASP A 68 -9.55 8.57 -0.74
N VAL A 69 -9.14 9.84 -0.65
CA VAL A 69 -9.55 10.89 -1.60
C VAL A 69 -9.07 10.56 -3.02
N ASP A 70 -7.81 10.12 -3.16
CA ASP A 70 -7.28 9.75 -4.49
C ASP A 70 -8.04 8.56 -5.07
N VAL A 71 -8.42 7.56 -4.27
CA VAL A 71 -9.22 6.41 -4.72
C VAL A 71 -10.60 6.87 -5.18
N ILE A 72 -11.30 7.66 -4.37
CA ILE A 72 -12.63 8.18 -4.73
C ILE A 72 -12.52 8.99 -6.03
N GLN A 73 -11.57 9.91 -6.11
CA GLN A 73 -11.38 10.77 -7.28
C GLN A 73 -11.08 9.97 -8.54
N CYS A 74 -10.11 9.04 -8.51
CA CYS A 74 -9.71 8.31 -9.71
C CYS A 74 -10.71 7.24 -10.13
N VAL A 75 -11.58 6.75 -9.22
CA VAL A 75 -12.58 5.75 -9.58
C VAL A 75 -13.92 6.40 -9.92
N THR A 76 -14.43 7.30 -9.06
CA THR A 76 -15.80 7.83 -9.18
C THR A 76 -15.86 9.29 -9.61
N GLY A 77 -14.73 10.01 -9.62
CA GLY A 77 -14.67 11.42 -10.03
C GLY A 77 -14.74 11.62 -11.54
N PRO A 78 -14.71 12.90 -11.99
CA PRO A 78 -14.63 13.23 -13.42
C PRO A 78 -13.39 12.58 -14.06
N ASP A 79 -13.54 12.07 -15.29
CA ASP A 79 -12.52 11.30 -16.00
C ASP A 79 -12.01 10.06 -15.22
N GLY A 80 -12.79 9.59 -14.25
CA GLY A 80 -12.51 8.43 -13.43
C GLY A 80 -12.82 7.09 -14.11
N VAL A 81 -12.42 6.00 -13.44
CA VAL A 81 -12.62 4.63 -13.95
C VAL A 81 -14.05 4.37 -14.38
N LEU A 82 -15.05 4.78 -13.58
CA LEU A 82 -16.47 4.51 -13.84
C LEU A 82 -17.04 5.26 -15.06
N GLU A 83 -16.36 6.29 -15.57
CA GLU A 83 -16.76 6.96 -16.81
C GLU A 83 -16.28 6.21 -18.07
N GLY A 84 -15.19 5.48 -17.98
CA GLY A 84 -14.62 4.74 -19.09
C GLY A 84 -14.90 3.24 -19.08
N ALA A 85 -15.11 2.67 -17.90
CA ALA A 85 -15.25 1.23 -17.71
C ALA A 85 -16.46 0.64 -18.45
N LYS A 86 -16.25 -0.51 -19.05
CA LYS A 86 -17.30 -1.34 -19.64
C LYS A 86 -17.95 -2.20 -18.54
N PRO A 87 -19.19 -2.66 -18.76
CA PRO A 87 -19.75 -3.70 -17.93
C PRO A 87 -18.78 -4.88 -17.79
N ASP A 88 -18.75 -5.49 -16.61
CA ASP A 88 -17.86 -6.58 -16.24
C ASP A 88 -16.36 -6.19 -16.06
N THR A 89 -16.01 -4.91 -16.12
CA THR A 89 -14.66 -4.47 -15.70
C THR A 89 -14.43 -4.75 -14.21
N LEU A 90 -13.24 -5.26 -13.86
CA LEU A 90 -12.81 -5.50 -12.48
C LEU A 90 -11.75 -4.47 -12.06
N ALA A 91 -12.07 -3.65 -11.06
CA ALA A 91 -11.14 -2.72 -10.44
C ALA A 91 -10.54 -3.32 -9.15
N LEU A 92 -9.22 -3.37 -9.06
CA LEU A 92 -8.46 -3.85 -7.92
C LEU A 92 -7.87 -2.66 -7.16
N ILE A 93 -8.33 -2.42 -5.93
CA ILE A 93 -7.87 -1.32 -5.09
C ILE A 93 -6.70 -1.81 -4.24
N HIS A 94 -5.49 -1.35 -4.55
CA HIS A 94 -4.26 -1.74 -3.84
C HIS A 94 -3.88 -0.80 -2.71
N SER A 95 -4.58 0.31 -2.58
CA SER A 95 -4.31 1.39 -1.62
C SER A 95 -4.58 0.97 -0.19
N SER A 96 -3.76 1.48 0.75
CA SER A 96 -4.07 1.38 2.20
C SER A 96 -5.03 2.51 2.56
N ILE A 97 -6.30 2.20 2.65
CA ILE A 97 -7.43 3.12 2.86
C ILE A 97 -8.44 2.51 3.84
N LEU A 98 -9.43 3.29 4.24
CA LEU A 98 -10.53 2.79 5.07
C LEU A 98 -11.42 1.81 4.30
N PRO A 99 -11.93 0.74 4.93
CA PRO A 99 -12.86 -0.18 4.29
C PRO A 99 -14.15 0.49 3.82
N GLN A 100 -14.61 1.55 4.50
CA GLN A 100 -15.77 2.35 4.08
C GLN A 100 -15.57 3.01 2.72
N THR A 101 -14.36 3.45 2.42
CA THR A 101 -14.02 4.01 1.10
C THR A 101 -14.12 2.95 0.01
N VAL A 102 -13.65 1.72 0.29
CA VAL A 102 -13.80 0.61 -0.67
C VAL A 102 -15.28 0.31 -0.91
N GLN A 103 -16.08 0.21 0.15
CA GLN A 103 -17.52 -0.05 0.08
C GLN A 103 -18.27 1.07 -0.67
N GLN A 104 -17.91 2.33 -0.43
CA GLN A 104 -18.46 3.47 -1.15
C GLN A 104 -18.20 3.37 -2.66
N VAL A 105 -16.97 3.05 -3.04
CA VAL A 105 -16.57 2.89 -4.44
C VAL A 105 -17.26 1.68 -5.08
N GLU A 106 -17.36 0.56 -4.36
CA GLU A 106 -18.10 -0.63 -4.80
C GLU A 106 -19.58 -0.30 -5.08
N ALA A 107 -20.24 0.39 -4.16
CA ALA A 107 -21.65 0.79 -4.32
C ALA A 107 -21.85 1.68 -5.55
N ALA A 108 -20.94 2.61 -5.81
CA ALA A 108 -20.98 3.44 -7.02
C ALA A 108 -20.76 2.60 -8.30
N ALA A 109 -19.83 1.64 -8.25
CA ALA A 109 -19.48 0.78 -9.39
C ALA A 109 -20.61 -0.17 -9.79
N GLN A 110 -21.41 -0.64 -8.83
CA GLN A 110 -22.57 -1.52 -9.09
C GLN A 110 -23.55 -0.93 -10.12
N SER A 111 -23.78 0.39 -10.08
CA SER A 111 -24.66 1.08 -11.02
C SER A 111 -24.19 1.02 -12.48
N LYS A 112 -22.91 0.71 -12.70
CA LYS A 112 -22.26 0.60 -14.01
C LYS A 112 -21.94 -0.86 -14.38
N SER A 113 -22.37 -1.84 -13.57
CA SER A 113 -21.98 -3.25 -13.70
C SER A 113 -20.46 -3.44 -13.69
N VAL A 114 -19.75 -2.64 -12.90
CA VAL A 114 -18.32 -2.73 -12.65
C VAL A 114 -18.10 -3.37 -11.27
N PHE A 115 -17.15 -4.25 -11.18
CA PHE A 115 -16.81 -4.95 -9.94
C PHE A 115 -15.60 -4.30 -9.25
N VAL A 116 -15.59 -4.35 -7.92
CA VAL A 116 -14.51 -3.80 -7.09
C VAL A 116 -14.03 -4.86 -6.11
N VAL A 117 -12.72 -4.97 -5.95
CA VAL A 117 -12.05 -5.84 -4.99
C VAL A 117 -10.94 -5.01 -4.33
N ASP A 118 -10.84 -5.05 -3.03
CA ASP A 118 -9.70 -4.52 -2.31
C ASP A 118 -8.60 -5.59 -2.22
N ALA A 119 -7.48 -5.32 -2.90
CA ALA A 119 -6.34 -6.24 -3.04
C ALA A 119 -5.07 -5.57 -2.48
N CYS A 120 -5.05 -5.32 -1.17
CA CYS A 120 -3.99 -4.55 -0.54
C CYS A 120 -2.65 -5.28 -0.51
N MET A 121 -1.59 -4.54 -0.77
CA MET A 121 -0.22 -5.07 -0.89
C MET A 121 0.50 -5.12 0.46
N THR A 122 1.25 -6.21 0.70
CA THR A 122 2.07 -6.39 1.91
C THR A 122 3.55 -6.51 1.55
N GLY A 123 4.20 -5.40 1.30
CA GLY A 123 5.61 -5.33 0.92
C GLY A 123 6.03 -3.91 0.56
N VAL A 124 7.26 -3.80 0.09
CA VAL A 124 7.89 -2.59 -0.44
C VAL A 124 8.30 -2.84 -1.90
N PRO A 125 8.70 -1.83 -2.68
CA PRO A 125 9.04 -2.03 -4.11
C PRO A 125 10.02 -3.19 -4.35
N ASP A 126 11.05 -3.36 -3.51
CA ASP A 126 12.01 -4.46 -3.67
C ASP A 126 11.40 -5.83 -3.38
N THR A 127 10.42 -5.92 -2.48
CA THR A 127 9.63 -7.14 -2.25
C THR A 127 8.85 -7.52 -3.51
N VAL A 128 8.30 -6.52 -4.22
CA VAL A 128 7.59 -6.72 -5.49
C VAL A 128 8.57 -7.22 -6.55
N ARG A 129 9.69 -6.52 -6.77
CA ARG A 129 10.72 -6.88 -7.76
C ARG A 129 11.24 -8.30 -7.55
N GLY A 130 11.44 -8.68 -6.28
CA GLY A 130 11.84 -10.04 -5.90
C GLY A 130 10.74 -11.10 -6.06
N GLY A 131 9.52 -10.74 -6.50
CA GLY A 131 8.41 -11.66 -6.65
C GLY A 131 7.83 -12.19 -5.32
N ASN A 132 8.11 -11.51 -4.21
CA ASN A 132 7.77 -11.96 -2.85
C ASN A 132 6.58 -11.19 -2.24
N LEU A 133 5.88 -10.36 -3.05
CA LEU A 133 4.72 -9.63 -2.58
C LEU A 133 3.59 -10.60 -2.18
N CYS A 134 2.87 -10.27 -1.12
CA CYS A 134 1.63 -10.94 -0.77
C CYS A 134 0.48 -9.91 -0.85
N PHE A 135 -0.69 -10.40 -1.26
CA PHE A 135 -1.93 -9.62 -1.28
C PHE A 135 -2.88 -10.10 -0.19
N VAL A 136 -3.53 -9.17 0.48
CA VAL A 136 -4.68 -9.44 1.36
C VAL A 136 -5.92 -8.88 0.66
N VAL A 137 -6.90 -9.74 0.38
CA VAL A 137 -7.97 -9.47 -0.57
C VAL A 137 -9.34 -9.61 0.08
N GLY A 138 -10.16 -8.58 -0.07
CA GLY A 138 -11.59 -8.58 0.23
C GLY A 138 -12.43 -8.57 -1.04
N GLY A 139 -13.49 -9.37 -1.05
CA GLY A 139 -14.39 -9.52 -2.19
C GLY A 139 -15.08 -10.88 -2.19
N THR A 140 -15.98 -11.13 -3.14
CA THR A 140 -16.60 -12.46 -3.27
C THR A 140 -15.57 -13.50 -3.75
N LYS A 141 -15.85 -14.77 -3.54
CA LYS A 141 -14.97 -15.86 -4.01
C LYS A 141 -14.83 -15.88 -5.54
N GLU A 142 -15.90 -15.52 -6.25
CA GLU A 142 -15.93 -15.45 -7.71
C GLU A 142 -15.02 -14.33 -8.23
N LEU A 143 -15.08 -13.14 -7.61
CA LEU A 143 -14.20 -12.02 -7.96
C LEU A 143 -12.75 -12.31 -7.61
N LEU A 144 -12.49 -12.97 -6.45
CA LEU A 144 -11.17 -13.44 -6.10
C LEU A 144 -10.61 -14.41 -7.14
N ALA A 145 -11.39 -15.43 -7.54
CA ALA A 145 -10.97 -16.41 -8.54
C ALA A 145 -10.60 -15.75 -9.89
N ARG A 146 -11.26 -14.65 -10.23
CA ARG A 146 -10.93 -13.84 -11.41
C ARG A 146 -9.66 -13.00 -11.22
N ALA A 147 -9.48 -12.40 -10.04
CA ALA A 147 -8.34 -11.52 -9.73
C ALA A 147 -7.03 -12.29 -9.50
N GLU A 148 -7.10 -13.46 -8.87
CA GLU A 148 -5.94 -14.21 -8.38
C GLU A 148 -4.89 -14.54 -9.45
N PRO A 149 -5.24 -14.99 -10.67
CA PRO A 149 -4.24 -15.25 -11.72
C PRO A 149 -3.46 -13.99 -12.13
N HIS A 150 -4.07 -12.80 -12.02
CA HIS A 150 -3.40 -11.53 -12.27
C HIS A 150 -2.49 -11.15 -11.09
N LEU A 151 -2.99 -11.22 -9.86
CA LEU A 151 -2.24 -10.89 -8.65
C LEU A 151 -0.98 -11.76 -8.49
N LEU A 152 -1.06 -13.05 -8.85
CA LEU A 152 0.08 -13.99 -8.80
C LEU A 152 1.16 -13.71 -9.85
N LYS A 153 0.91 -12.89 -10.87
CA LYS A 153 1.98 -12.38 -11.76
C LYS A 153 2.84 -11.33 -11.07
N MET A 154 2.28 -10.62 -10.09
CA MET A 154 2.95 -9.53 -9.36
C MET A 154 3.45 -9.95 -7.97
N GLY A 155 2.92 -11.03 -7.41
CA GLY A 155 3.28 -11.53 -6.09
C GLY A 155 3.29 -13.05 -5.99
N LYS A 156 3.61 -13.56 -4.80
CA LYS A 156 3.73 -15.01 -4.53
C LYS A 156 2.50 -15.63 -3.90
N GLN A 157 1.64 -14.82 -3.27
CA GLN A 157 0.55 -15.36 -2.46
C GLN A 157 -0.60 -14.36 -2.33
N VAL A 158 -1.81 -14.89 -2.33
CA VAL A 158 -3.06 -14.16 -2.14
C VAL A 158 -3.80 -14.75 -0.94
N PHE A 159 -4.20 -13.89 0.00
CA PHE A 159 -5.00 -14.27 1.16
C PHE A 159 -6.41 -13.70 1.03
N HIS A 160 -7.42 -14.55 0.95
CA HIS A 160 -8.81 -14.11 0.99
C HIS A 160 -9.24 -13.81 2.42
N MET A 161 -9.60 -12.56 2.68
CA MET A 161 -9.93 -12.09 4.02
C MET A 161 -11.44 -12.07 4.31
N GLY A 162 -12.28 -12.20 3.27
CA GLY A 162 -13.73 -12.17 3.38
C GLY A 162 -14.39 -11.19 2.42
N PRO A 163 -15.55 -10.59 2.76
CA PRO A 163 -16.24 -9.61 1.90
C PRO A 163 -15.43 -8.36 1.58
N THR A 164 -15.89 -7.58 0.62
CA THR A 164 -15.28 -6.30 0.21
C THR A 164 -15.03 -5.37 1.40
N GLY A 165 -13.83 -4.81 1.49
CA GLY A 165 -13.33 -4.00 2.59
C GLY A 165 -12.50 -4.77 3.63
N THR A 166 -12.59 -6.12 3.68
CA THR A 166 -11.83 -6.91 4.67
C THR A 166 -10.34 -7.00 4.36
N GLY A 167 -9.93 -6.89 3.11
CA GLY A 167 -8.54 -6.76 2.71
C GLY A 167 -7.92 -5.44 3.21
N ALA A 168 -8.69 -4.33 3.14
CA ALA A 168 -8.29 -3.05 3.71
C ALA A 168 -8.13 -3.14 5.23
N VAL A 169 -9.07 -3.77 5.95
CA VAL A 169 -8.94 -4.04 7.39
C VAL A 169 -7.67 -4.84 7.69
N ALA A 170 -7.46 -5.96 7.00
CA ALA A 170 -6.30 -6.82 7.19
C ALA A 170 -4.98 -6.05 6.94
N LYS A 171 -4.95 -5.19 5.92
CA LYS A 171 -3.80 -4.33 5.64
C LYS A 171 -3.54 -3.35 6.78
N LEU A 172 -4.56 -2.70 7.31
CA LEU A 172 -4.43 -1.71 8.37
C LEU A 172 -3.96 -2.36 9.68
N ILE A 173 -4.55 -3.50 10.11
CA ILE A 173 -4.10 -4.20 11.33
C ILE A 173 -2.66 -4.72 11.20
N LYS A 174 -2.27 -5.24 10.03
CA LYS A 174 -0.87 -5.63 9.77
C LYS A 174 0.08 -4.41 9.89
N ASN A 175 -0.31 -3.27 9.32
CA ASN A 175 0.52 -2.06 9.35
C ASN A 175 0.56 -1.42 10.75
N MET A 176 -0.52 -1.51 11.53
CA MET A 176 -0.54 -1.15 12.95
C MET A 176 0.56 -1.89 13.73
N VAL A 177 0.62 -3.21 13.63
CA VAL A 177 1.66 -4.02 14.31
C VAL A 177 3.05 -3.59 13.83
N SER A 178 3.27 -3.54 12.51
CA SER A 178 4.59 -3.20 11.96
C SER A 178 5.07 -1.79 12.30
N GLY A 179 4.16 -0.82 12.34
CA GLY A 179 4.46 0.56 12.72
C GLY A 179 4.79 0.67 14.21
N SER A 180 4.01 -0.02 15.05
CA SER A 180 4.23 -0.07 16.50
C SER A 180 5.59 -0.66 16.85
N GLU A 181 5.92 -1.81 16.28
CA GLU A 181 7.24 -2.45 16.46
C GLU A 181 8.38 -1.52 16.04
N THR A 182 8.23 -0.79 14.95
CA THR A 182 9.25 0.16 14.47
C THR A 182 9.48 1.29 15.46
N LEU A 183 8.42 1.83 16.08
CA LEU A 183 8.52 2.89 17.09
C LEU A 183 9.14 2.39 18.40
N ILE A 184 8.76 1.20 18.84
CA ILE A 184 9.36 0.59 20.05
C ILE A 184 10.85 0.35 19.85
N VAL A 185 11.28 -0.14 18.69
CA VAL A 185 12.72 -0.31 18.40
C VAL A 185 13.44 1.03 18.36
N TYR A 186 12.80 2.09 17.82
CA TYR A 186 13.39 3.43 17.86
C TYR A 186 13.73 3.85 19.31
N GLU A 187 12.77 3.76 20.23
CA GLU A 187 12.99 4.13 21.63
C GLU A 187 14.02 3.23 22.32
N ALA A 188 13.97 1.92 22.08
CA ALA A 188 14.91 0.96 22.64
C ALA A 188 16.36 1.25 22.21
N ILE A 189 16.59 1.60 20.95
CA ILE A 189 17.92 1.99 20.46
C ILE A 189 18.38 3.28 21.12
N GLN A 190 17.52 4.31 21.27
CA GLN A 190 17.88 5.56 21.95
C GLN A 190 18.30 5.31 23.41
N ILE A 191 17.56 4.48 24.15
CA ILE A 191 17.88 4.11 25.53
C ILE A 191 19.24 3.37 25.59
N GLY A 192 19.46 2.41 24.67
CA GLY A 192 20.72 1.67 24.59
C GLY A 192 21.93 2.59 24.37
N LEU A 193 21.83 3.51 23.42
CA LEU A 193 22.87 4.51 23.12
C LEU A 193 23.15 5.41 24.36
N ALA A 194 22.11 5.91 24.99
CA ALA A 194 22.23 6.72 26.22
C ALA A 194 22.84 5.93 27.35
N GLY A 195 22.62 4.62 27.46
CA GLY A 195 23.24 3.69 28.40
C GLY A 195 24.65 3.25 28.01
N GLY A 196 25.24 3.79 26.95
CA GLY A 196 26.62 3.50 26.54
C GLY A 196 26.77 2.23 25.67
N ILE A 197 25.69 1.63 25.18
CA ILE A 197 25.78 0.49 24.28
C ILE A 197 26.03 1.01 22.85
N PRO A 198 27.14 0.63 22.20
CA PRO A 198 27.38 1.03 20.82
C PRO A 198 26.28 0.53 19.87
N TYR A 199 25.86 1.35 18.91
CA TYR A 199 24.78 1.02 17.95
C TYR A 199 24.94 -0.37 17.30
N PRO A 200 26.13 -0.78 16.77
CA PRO A 200 26.29 -2.10 16.17
C PRO A 200 26.04 -3.24 17.17
N LYS A 201 26.42 -3.04 18.45
CA LYS A 201 26.22 -4.05 19.50
C LYS A 201 24.76 -4.19 19.91
N ALA A 202 24.01 -3.08 19.96
CA ALA A 202 22.58 -3.13 20.21
C ALA A 202 21.86 -3.91 19.09
N LEU A 203 22.20 -3.67 17.82
CA LEU A 203 21.63 -4.40 16.69
C LEU A 203 21.99 -5.89 16.69
N GLU A 204 23.27 -6.22 16.93
CA GLU A 204 23.76 -7.60 17.02
C GLU A 204 22.98 -8.38 18.08
N MET A 205 22.91 -7.85 19.29
CA MET A 205 22.14 -8.44 20.40
C MET A 205 20.67 -8.69 20.02
N MET A 206 20.00 -7.66 19.49
CA MET A 206 18.57 -7.78 19.14
C MET A 206 18.31 -8.81 18.04
N ARG A 207 19.23 -8.98 17.09
CA ARG A 207 19.11 -10.01 16.05
C ARG A 207 19.24 -11.41 16.63
N GLU A 208 20.25 -11.61 17.45
CA GLU A 208 20.50 -12.91 18.08
C GLU A 208 19.36 -13.38 18.98
N ILE A 209 18.66 -12.45 19.68
CA ILE A 209 17.52 -12.78 20.53
C ILE A 209 16.16 -12.79 19.82
N GLY A 210 16.12 -12.74 18.48
CA GLY A 210 14.89 -13.01 17.69
C GLY A 210 14.13 -11.79 17.18
N HIS A 211 14.73 -10.59 17.19
CA HIS A 211 14.08 -9.36 16.66
C HIS A 211 14.52 -8.97 15.24
N ASP A 212 15.10 -9.89 14.47
CA ASP A 212 15.67 -9.61 13.14
C ASP A 212 14.65 -8.99 12.16
N SER A 213 13.43 -9.50 12.12
CA SER A 213 12.38 -8.98 11.22
C SER A 213 11.99 -7.53 11.53
N VAL A 214 11.92 -7.18 12.82
CA VAL A 214 11.61 -5.82 13.30
C VAL A 214 12.77 -4.89 13.00
N LEU A 215 14.01 -5.31 13.28
CA LEU A 215 15.20 -4.54 12.98
C LEU A 215 15.37 -4.24 11.51
N ASN A 216 15.10 -5.21 10.63
CA ASN A 216 15.15 -5.01 9.18
C ASN A 216 14.12 -3.97 8.71
N ARG A 217 12.94 -3.90 9.33
CA ARG A 217 11.97 -2.81 9.08
C ARG A 217 12.46 -1.49 9.59
N TRP A 218 12.96 -1.46 10.82
CA TRP A 218 13.47 -0.26 11.47
C TRP A 218 14.62 0.37 10.65
N GLN A 219 15.62 -0.41 10.25
CA GLN A 219 16.76 0.07 9.47
C GLN A 219 16.37 0.63 8.09
N ARG A 220 15.26 0.20 7.50
CA ARG A 220 14.73 0.81 6.27
C ARG A 220 14.07 2.17 6.50
N THR A 221 13.56 2.40 7.70
CA THR A 221 12.84 3.62 8.07
C THR A 221 13.79 4.69 8.60
N PHE A 222 14.73 4.30 9.46
CA PHE A 222 15.66 5.19 10.16
C PHE A 222 17.06 5.12 9.56
N ASP A 223 17.90 6.10 9.93
CA ASP A 223 19.29 6.13 9.49
C ASP A 223 20.07 4.95 10.09
N PRO A 224 20.67 4.08 9.27
CA PRO A 224 21.42 2.92 9.74
C PRO A 224 22.73 3.28 10.42
N SER A 225 23.27 4.50 10.27
CA SER A 225 24.49 4.94 10.96
C SER A 225 24.30 5.09 12.45
N GLY A 226 23.05 5.35 12.89
CA GLY A 226 22.73 5.68 14.27
C GLY A 226 23.11 7.09 14.71
N GLU A 227 23.75 7.87 13.82
CA GLU A 227 24.12 9.26 14.09
C GLU A 227 22.92 10.19 14.02
N ASN A 228 21.97 9.88 13.14
CA ASN A 228 20.70 10.59 13.01
C ASN A 228 19.53 9.59 12.92
N PRO A 229 18.98 9.15 14.05
CA PRO A 229 17.95 8.10 14.10
C PRO A 229 16.55 8.58 13.67
N LEU A 230 16.42 9.70 13.00
CA LEU A 230 15.14 10.18 12.52
C LEU A 230 14.73 9.48 11.20
N PRO A 231 13.43 9.34 10.93
CA PRO A 231 12.95 8.67 9.73
C PRO A 231 13.42 9.39 8.46
N LYS A 232 13.87 8.62 7.47
CA LYS A 232 14.35 9.14 6.17
C LYS A 232 13.25 9.79 5.34
N SER A 233 11.99 9.45 5.59
CA SER A 233 10.84 10.06 4.92
C SER A 233 9.69 10.24 5.91
N GLY A 234 9.07 11.42 5.91
CA GLY A 234 7.95 11.75 6.79
C GLY A 234 6.64 11.02 6.45
N ARG A 235 6.61 10.15 5.44
CA ARG A 235 5.37 9.57 4.92
C ARG A 235 5.46 8.06 4.79
N ASN A 236 5.14 7.38 5.85
CA ASN A 236 5.14 5.92 5.91
C ASN A 236 3.96 5.41 6.75
N VAL A 237 3.98 4.14 7.08
CA VAL A 237 2.98 3.47 7.93
C VAL A 237 2.70 4.24 9.23
N MET A 238 3.71 4.88 9.84
CA MET A 238 3.56 5.53 11.15
C MET A 238 2.66 6.76 11.12
N ASN A 239 2.83 7.66 10.14
CA ASN A 239 2.11 8.93 10.09
C ASN A 239 0.89 8.92 9.16
N LYS A 240 0.69 7.86 8.38
CA LYS A 240 -0.49 7.68 7.52
C LYS A 240 -1.39 6.57 8.04
N ASP A 241 -0.85 5.36 8.20
CA ASP A 241 -1.69 4.18 8.45
C ASP A 241 -2.08 4.03 9.93
N ILE A 242 -1.26 4.46 10.89
CA ILE A 242 -1.64 4.47 12.32
C ILE A 242 -2.85 5.38 12.59
N PRO A 243 -2.91 6.63 12.09
CA PRO A 243 -4.14 7.43 12.16
C PRO A 243 -5.37 6.76 11.56
N LEU A 244 -5.25 6.11 10.39
CA LEU A 244 -6.35 5.36 9.79
C LEU A 244 -6.84 4.21 10.70
N VAL A 245 -5.91 3.53 11.40
CA VAL A 245 -6.30 2.49 12.38
C VAL A 245 -7.07 3.09 13.55
N CYS A 246 -6.67 4.26 14.07
CA CYS A 246 -7.41 4.95 15.12
C CYS A 246 -8.83 5.34 14.65
N ASP A 247 -8.96 5.81 13.41
CA ASP A 247 -10.26 6.14 12.84
C ASP A 247 -11.12 4.88 12.61
N LEU A 248 -10.53 3.81 12.15
CA LEU A 248 -11.20 2.51 12.00
C LEU A 248 -11.66 1.97 13.36
N ALA A 249 -10.85 2.06 14.40
CA ALA A 249 -11.22 1.63 15.75
C ALA A 249 -12.43 2.41 16.28
N LYS A 250 -12.46 3.74 16.10
CA LYS A 250 -13.62 4.58 16.44
C LYS A 250 -14.89 4.14 15.72
N LEU A 251 -14.80 3.81 14.43
CA LEU A 251 -15.93 3.31 13.64
C LEU A 251 -16.48 1.97 14.18
N TYR A 252 -15.61 1.16 14.78
CA TYR A 252 -16.00 -0.10 15.40
C TYR A 252 -16.36 0.02 16.89
N GLY A 253 -16.31 1.23 17.45
CA GLY A 253 -16.56 1.45 18.88
C GLY A 253 -15.49 0.85 19.80
N LEU A 254 -14.26 0.71 19.31
CA LEU A 254 -13.12 0.15 20.03
C LEU A 254 -12.22 1.26 20.58
N ASP A 255 -11.78 1.07 21.84
CA ASP A 255 -10.75 1.90 22.45
C ASP A 255 -9.36 1.29 22.17
N VAL A 256 -8.44 2.11 21.63
CA VAL A 256 -7.09 1.68 21.22
C VAL A 256 -6.01 2.61 21.79
N PRO A 257 -5.91 2.76 23.12
CA PRO A 257 -5.07 3.78 23.76
C PRO A 257 -3.58 3.63 23.44
N ILE A 258 -3.07 2.41 23.27
CA ILE A 258 -1.68 2.15 22.87
C ILE A 258 -1.43 2.69 21.46
N THR A 259 -2.32 2.40 20.51
CA THR A 259 -2.18 2.87 19.12
C THR A 259 -2.28 4.39 19.02
N GLU A 260 -3.16 5.02 19.79
CA GLU A 260 -3.25 6.49 19.88
C GLU A 260 -1.97 7.12 20.43
N GLN A 261 -1.38 6.54 21.47
CA GLN A 261 -0.09 7.01 22.02
C GLN A 261 1.01 6.88 20.97
N LEU A 262 1.09 5.76 20.26
CA LEU A 262 2.05 5.56 19.18
C LEU A 262 1.84 6.56 18.03
N GLY A 263 0.61 6.87 17.68
CA GLY A 263 0.29 7.91 16.69
C GLY A 263 0.79 9.29 17.11
N ARG A 264 0.62 9.66 18.39
CA ARG A 264 1.17 10.90 18.95
C ARG A 264 2.71 10.91 18.95
N ALA A 265 3.35 9.80 19.29
CA ALA A 265 4.80 9.66 19.23
C ALA A 265 5.33 9.78 17.80
N ALA A 266 4.69 9.10 16.86
CA ALA A 266 5.04 9.18 15.43
C ALA A 266 4.96 10.62 14.90
N ALA A 267 3.90 11.35 15.22
CA ALA A 267 3.73 12.75 14.80
C ALA A 267 4.84 13.66 15.34
N ARG A 268 5.30 13.45 16.59
CA ARG A 268 6.43 14.20 17.17
C ARG A 268 7.74 13.92 16.43
N ILE A 269 8.02 12.65 16.10
CA ILE A 269 9.23 12.26 15.38
C ILE A 269 9.25 12.89 13.98
N VAL A 270 8.12 12.86 13.28
CA VAL A 270 8.00 13.46 11.94
C VAL A 270 8.21 14.96 12.00
N LYS A 271 7.57 15.64 12.95
CA LYS A 271 7.74 17.09 13.12
C LYS A 271 9.19 17.48 13.42
N ALA A 272 9.86 16.77 14.31
CA ALA A 272 11.27 17.02 14.63
C ALA A 272 12.20 16.82 13.42
N ASN A 273 11.80 16.00 12.45
CA ASN A 273 12.54 15.78 11.20
C ASN A 273 12.29 16.88 10.16
N GLU A 274 11.14 17.54 10.19
CA GLU A 274 10.80 18.64 9.29
C GLU A 274 11.46 19.98 9.73
N GLU A 275 11.76 20.12 11.04
CA GLU A 275 12.36 21.31 11.63
C GLU A 275 13.91 21.33 11.54
N ARG A 276 14.56 20.29 11.01
CA ARG A 276 16.00 20.17 10.76
C ARG A 276 16.35 20.32 9.31
#